data_f01fc64cd113989881a78f842babe9ae
#
_entry.id   f01fc64cd113989881a78f842babe9ae
#
_cell.length_a   1.000
_cell.length_b   1.000
_cell.length_c   1.000
_cell.angle_alpha   90.00
_cell.angle_beta   90.00
_cell.angle_gamma   90.00
#
_symmetry.space_group_name_H-M   'P 1'
#
loop_
_entity.id
_entity.type
_entity.pdbx_description
1 polymer ?
#
loop_
_entity_poly.entity_id
_entity_poly.type
_entity_poly.pdbx_seq_one_letter_code
_entity_poly.pdbx_strand_id
1 'polypeptide(L)'
;MADVFSNPRAVADLQASVSSLPLGTARRGFCGRIDAIAVNGHAVGLPAGELESRLLELGFVEGARVEILHEGTFGRDPIAVRVNEATIALRRREAMAILVS
;
A
#
# COMPACT_ATOMS: atom_id res chain seq x y z
N MET A 1 -11.01 24.99 -26.56
CA MET A 1 -11.24 24.62 -25.19
C MET A 1 -10.37 23.44 -24.79
N ALA A 2 -9.55 23.62 -23.82
CA ALA A 2 -8.77 22.52 -23.30
C ALA A 2 -9.57 21.81 -22.24
N ASP A 3 -9.94 20.60 -22.48
CA ASP A 3 -10.61 19.78 -21.50
C ASP A 3 -9.64 18.75 -20.93
N VAL A 4 -10.09 17.99 -19.95
CA VAL A 4 -9.25 17.01 -19.29
C VAL A 4 -8.77 15.94 -20.27
N PHE A 5 -9.50 15.69 -21.33
CA PHE A 5 -9.16 14.62 -22.26
C PHE A 5 -8.09 15.05 -23.26
N SER A 6 -7.91 16.35 -23.45
CA SER A 6 -6.85 16.86 -24.30
C SER A 6 -5.57 17.10 -23.53
N ASN A 7 -5.58 16.90 -22.22
CA ASN A 7 -4.40 17.05 -21.37
C ASN A 7 -4.03 15.72 -20.73
N PRO A 8 -3.10 14.96 -21.32
CA PRO A 8 -2.73 13.65 -20.80
C PRO A 8 -2.22 13.68 -19.36
N ARG A 9 -1.59 14.77 -18.98
CA ARG A 9 -1.06 14.91 -17.64
C ARG A 9 -2.18 14.99 -16.59
N ALA A 10 -3.22 15.75 -16.88
CA ALA A 10 -4.36 15.85 -15.96
C ALA A 10 -5.08 14.53 -15.82
N VAL A 11 -5.21 13.79 -16.91
CA VAL A 11 -5.82 12.46 -16.87
C VAL A 11 -4.97 11.49 -16.08
N ALA A 12 -3.65 11.54 -16.27
CA ALA A 12 -2.75 10.67 -15.53
C ALA A 12 -2.78 10.94 -14.03
N ASP A 13 -2.84 12.21 -13.63
CA ASP A 13 -2.93 12.58 -12.22
C ASP A 13 -4.23 12.08 -11.60
N LEU A 14 -5.34 12.21 -12.30
CA LEU A 14 -6.62 11.69 -11.83
C LEU A 14 -6.60 10.17 -11.70
N GLN A 15 -6.01 9.49 -12.66
CA GLN A 15 -5.91 8.05 -12.61
C GLN A 15 -5.02 7.58 -11.46
N ALA A 16 -3.92 8.28 -11.20
CA ALA A 16 -3.05 7.95 -10.09
C ALA A 16 -3.78 8.08 -8.76
N SER A 17 -4.57 9.14 -8.58
CA SER A 17 -5.37 9.32 -7.37
C SER A 17 -6.44 8.25 -7.21
N VAL A 18 -7.11 7.90 -8.30
CA VAL A 18 -8.20 6.92 -8.28
C VAL A 18 -7.68 5.50 -8.19
N SER A 19 -6.49 5.24 -8.74
CA SER A 19 -5.95 3.89 -8.81
C SER A 19 -5.19 3.46 -7.55
N SER A 20 -4.92 4.38 -6.64
CA SER A 20 -4.31 4.00 -5.36
C SER A 20 -5.28 3.15 -4.56
N LEU A 21 -4.75 2.07 -4.01
CA LEU A 21 -5.55 1.16 -3.19
C LEU A 21 -4.76 0.75 -1.95
N PRO A 22 -5.45 0.36 -0.88
CA PRO A 22 -4.76 -0.17 0.29
C PRO A 22 -4.10 -1.50 -0.03
N LEU A 23 -2.85 -1.67 0.37
CA LEU A 23 -2.13 -2.92 0.16
C LEU A 23 -2.87 -4.10 0.78
N GLY A 24 -3.59 -3.86 1.88
CA GLY A 24 -4.35 -4.89 2.56
C GLY A 24 -5.48 -5.49 1.74
N THR A 25 -5.88 -4.87 0.63
CA THR A 25 -6.90 -5.40 -0.28
C THR A 25 -6.30 -6.09 -1.49
N ALA A 26 -5.00 -5.99 -1.69
CA ALA A 26 -4.34 -6.58 -2.83
C ALA A 26 -4.15 -8.08 -2.65
N ARG A 27 -3.96 -8.78 -3.74
CA ARG A 27 -3.82 -10.23 -3.74
C ARG A 27 -2.39 -10.65 -3.99
N ARG A 28 -2.11 -11.92 -3.70
CA ARG A 28 -0.82 -12.52 -4.03
C ARG A 28 -0.49 -12.26 -5.49
N GLY A 29 0.74 -11.89 -5.74
CA GLY A 29 1.21 -11.54 -7.08
C GLY A 29 1.15 -10.06 -7.39
N PHE A 30 0.49 -9.26 -6.55
CA PHE A 30 0.48 -7.83 -6.74
C PHE A 30 1.90 -7.27 -6.66
N CYS A 31 2.25 -6.43 -7.62
CA CYS A 31 3.50 -5.67 -7.63
C CYS A 31 3.16 -4.21 -7.86
N GLY A 32 3.76 -3.33 -7.09
CA GLY A 32 3.50 -1.91 -7.23
C GLY A 32 4.45 -1.08 -6.41
N ARG A 33 4.08 0.16 -6.22
CA ARG A 33 4.86 1.12 -5.43
C ARG A 33 3.99 1.75 -4.37
N ILE A 34 4.63 2.15 -3.29
CA ILE A 34 3.94 2.84 -2.20
C ILE A 34 3.74 4.29 -2.60
N ASP A 35 2.48 4.72 -2.56
CA ASP A 35 2.12 6.11 -2.81
C ASP A 35 2.14 6.91 -1.52
N ALA A 36 1.64 6.33 -0.43
CA ALA A 36 1.56 7.02 0.85
C ALA A 36 1.28 6.04 1.98
N ILE A 37 1.56 6.45 3.19
CA ILE A 37 1.10 5.77 4.39
C ILE A 37 -0.03 6.62 4.97
N ALA A 38 -1.22 6.06 5.02
CA ALA A 38 -2.42 6.77 5.48
C ALA A 38 -2.97 6.09 6.73
N VAL A 39 -2.48 6.52 7.87
CA VAL A 39 -2.90 5.96 9.15
C VAL A 39 -4.01 6.83 9.72
N ASN A 40 -5.24 6.36 9.67
CA ASN A 40 -6.44 7.12 10.03
C ASN A 40 -7.03 6.70 11.36
N GLY A 41 -6.25 6.16 12.25
CA GLY A 41 -6.78 5.64 13.49
C GLY A 41 -7.55 4.33 13.34
N HIS A 42 -7.51 3.73 12.17
CA HIS A 42 -8.13 2.43 11.92
C HIS A 42 -7.21 1.26 12.23
N ALA A 43 -6.02 1.55 12.70
CA ALA A 43 -5.06 0.53 13.07
C ALA A 43 -5.54 -0.14 14.34
N VAL A 44 -6.06 -1.32 14.21
CA VAL A 44 -6.58 -2.06 15.35
C VAL A 44 -5.42 -2.49 16.23
N GLY A 45 -5.44 -2.04 17.48
CA GLY A 45 -4.48 -2.47 18.48
C GLY A 45 -3.24 -1.60 18.61
N LEU A 46 -3.03 -0.61 17.74
CA LEU A 46 -1.87 0.30 17.83
C LEU A 46 -2.31 1.74 17.60
N PRO A 47 -1.75 2.71 18.34
CA PRO A 47 -1.92 4.11 17.99
C PRO A 47 -1.39 4.39 16.58
N ALA A 48 -2.03 5.31 15.89
CA ALA A 48 -1.69 5.63 14.50
C ALA A 48 -0.21 5.94 14.29
N GLY A 49 0.37 6.74 15.19
CA GLY A 49 1.77 7.12 15.07
C GLY A 49 2.74 5.94 15.24
N GLU A 50 2.40 5.00 16.10
CA GLU A 50 3.23 3.82 16.28
C GLU A 50 3.20 2.90 15.06
N LEU A 51 2.03 2.74 14.45
CA LEU A 51 1.93 1.95 13.23
C LEU A 51 2.72 2.58 12.11
N GLU A 52 2.58 3.89 11.92
CA GLU A 52 3.33 4.59 10.89
C GLU A 52 4.83 4.44 11.09
N SER A 53 5.32 4.67 12.31
CA SER A 53 6.75 4.52 12.62
C SER A 53 7.24 3.11 12.34
N ARG A 54 6.47 2.12 12.75
CA ARG A 54 6.83 0.72 12.53
C ARG A 54 6.93 0.40 11.04
N LEU A 55 5.95 0.84 10.25
CA LEU A 55 5.96 0.59 8.82
C LEU A 55 7.15 1.26 8.15
N LEU A 56 7.45 2.50 8.52
CA LEU A 56 8.59 3.23 7.98
C LEU A 56 9.90 2.53 8.32
N GLU A 57 10.04 2.06 9.55
CA GLU A 57 11.25 1.34 9.99
C GLU A 57 11.44 0.05 9.21
N LEU A 58 10.37 -0.60 8.81
CA LEU A 58 10.42 -1.82 8.02
C LEU A 58 10.72 -1.56 6.54
N GLY A 59 10.73 -0.30 6.11
CA GLY A 59 11.05 0.05 4.74
C GLY A 59 9.85 0.42 3.89
N PHE A 60 8.65 0.48 4.47
CA PHE A 60 7.46 0.88 3.74
C PHE A 60 7.41 2.39 3.60
N VAL A 61 8.21 2.90 2.69
CA VAL A 61 8.33 4.33 2.46
C VAL A 61 7.78 4.68 1.09
N GLU A 62 7.37 5.92 0.92
CA GLU A 62 6.85 6.42 -0.35
C GLU A 62 7.84 6.14 -1.47
N GLY A 63 7.33 5.61 -2.56
CA GLY A 63 8.15 5.25 -3.72
C GLY A 63 8.78 3.86 -3.66
N ALA A 64 8.76 3.20 -2.52
CA ALA A 64 9.33 1.87 -2.40
C ALA A 64 8.51 0.85 -3.18
N ARG A 65 9.19 -0.12 -3.75
CA ARG A 65 8.57 -1.20 -4.49
C ARG A 65 8.09 -2.27 -3.51
N VAL A 66 6.88 -2.76 -3.75
CA VAL A 66 6.30 -3.82 -2.91
C VAL A 66 5.72 -4.92 -3.79
N GLU A 67 5.77 -6.12 -3.26
CA GLU A 67 5.20 -7.28 -3.93
C GLU A 67 4.60 -8.21 -2.87
N ILE A 68 3.38 -8.70 -3.11
CA ILE A 68 2.79 -9.71 -2.23
C ILE A 68 3.20 -11.08 -2.73
N LEU A 69 4.04 -11.77 -1.95
CA LEU A 69 4.60 -13.06 -2.33
C LEU A 69 3.70 -14.21 -1.93
N HIS A 70 3.08 -14.12 -0.76
CA HIS A 70 2.28 -15.19 -0.19
C HIS A 70 1.10 -14.64 0.58
N GLU A 71 0.08 -15.48 0.71
CA GLU A 71 -1.11 -15.21 1.54
C GLU A 71 -1.25 -16.35 2.54
N GLY A 72 -1.75 -16.02 3.72
CA GLY A 72 -2.03 -17.05 4.73
C GLY A 72 -3.10 -18.01 4.28
N THR A 73 -3.08 -19.20 4.86
CA THR A 73 -4.00 -20.27 4.49
C THR A 73 -5.45 -19.96 4.85
N PHE A 74 -5.65 -19.30 5.98
CA PHE A 74 -6.99 -18.99 6.47
C PHE A 74 -7.29 -17.51 6.27
N GLY A 75 -8.27 -17.21 5.40
CA GLY A 75 -8.66 -15.83 5.14
C GLY A 75 -7.61 -15.01 4.39
N ARG A 76 -6.60 -15.64 3.82
CA ARG A 76 -5.53 -14.98 3.07
C ARG A 76 -4.74 -14.00 3.95
N ASP A 77 -4.62 -14.29 5.22
CA ASP A 77 -3.99 -13.44 6.21
C ASP A 77 -3.10 -14.28 7.13
N PRO A 78 -1.90 -13.85 7.50
CA PRO A 78 -1.24 -12.62 7.06
C PRO A 78 -0.69 -12.72 5.63
N ILE A 79 -0.20 -11.59 5.11
CA ILE A 79 0.46 -11.56 3.81
C ILE A 79 1.97 -11.45 4.01
N ALA A 80 2.72 -12.06 3.11
CA ALA A 80 4.17 -11.90 3.06
C ALA A 80 4.48 -10.87 1.96
N VAL A 81 5.04 -9.75 2.34
CA VAL A 81 5.31 -8.63 1.45
C VAL A 81 6.80 -8.44 1.30
N ARG A 82 7.27 -8.43 0.06
CA ARG A 82 8.64 -8.03 -0.21
C ARG A 82 8.65 -6.50 -0.36
N VAL A 83 9.49 -5.87 0.44
CA VAL A 83 9.77 -4.45 0.32
C VAL A 83 11.27 -4.28 0.30
N ASN A 84 11.79 -3.65 -0.74
CA ASN A 84 13.22 -3.62 -1.01
C ASN A 84 13.75 -5.05 -1.11
N GLU A 85 14.68 -5.46 -0.26
CA GLU A 85 15.24 -6.83 -0.26
C GLU A 85 14.72 -7.66 0.92
N ALA A 86 13.81 -7.13 1.71
CA ALA A 86 13.28 -7.79 2.89
C ALA A 86 11.90 -8.36 2.61
N THR A 87 11.60 -9.48 3.27
CA THR A 87 10.24 -10.04 3.24
C THR A 87 9.65 -9.88 4.64
N ILE A 88 8.52 -9.21 4.70
CA ILE A 88 7.88 -8.82 5.95
C ILE A 88 6.49 -9.44 6.00
N ALA A 89 6.14 -10.05 7.13
CA ALA A 89 4.80 -10.55 7.35
C ALA A 89 3.94 -9.41 7.94
N LEU A 90 2.83 -9.13 7.30
CA LEU A 90 1.89 -8.10 7.75
C LEU A 90 0.50 -8.69 7.83
N ARG A 91 -0.24 -8.30 8.86
CA ARG A 91 -1.68 -8.52 8.86
C ARG A 91 -2.31 -7.60 7.82
N ARG A 92 -3.36 -8.08 7.15
CA ARG A 92 -4.03 -7.26 6.14
C ARG A 92 -4.55 -5.95 6.74
N ARG A 93 -5.01 -5.98 7.99
CA ARG A 93 -5.49 -4.77 8.66
C ARG A 93 -4.37 -3.73 8.85
N GLU A 94 -3.14 -4.18 9.06
CA GLU A 94 -2.00 -3.27 9.14
C GLU A 94 -1.66 -2.72 7.76
N ALA A 95 -1.75 -3.57 6.75
CA ALA A 95 -1.45 -3.19 5.37
C ALA A 95 -2.50 -2.25 4.78
N MET A 96 -3.66 -2.12 5.41
CA MET A 96 -4.66 -1.14 4.96
C MET A 96 -4.16 0.30 5.06
N ALA A 97 -3.15 0.55 5.87
CA ALA A 97 -2.55 1.88 6.00
C ALA A 97 -1.59 2.21 4.86
N ILE A 98 -1.20 1.22 4.05
CA ILE A 98 -0.24 1.40 2.98
C ILE A 98 -1.00 1.54 1.67
N LEU A 99 -0.94 2.73 1.07
CA LEU A 99 -1.58 2.99 -0.22
C LEU A 99 -0.60 2.73 -1.34
N VAL A 100 -1.01 1.94 -2.31
CA VAL A 100 -0.15 1.48 -3.40
C VAL A 100 -0.82 1.67 -4.75
N SER A 101 0.00 1.69 -5.78
CA SER A 101 -0.49 1.71 -7.16
C SER A 101 0.44 0.97 -8.12
#